data_7399d3a7ce2ec94067fb6d7873549da3
#
_entry.id   7399d3a7ce2ec94067fb6d7873549da3
#
_cell.length_a   1.000
_cell.length_b   1.000
_cell.length_c   1.000
_cell.angle_alpha   90.00
_cell.angle_beta   90.00
_cell.angle_gamma   90.00
#
_symmetry.space_group_name_H-M   'P 1'
#
loop_
_entity.id
_entity.type
_entity.pdbx_description
1 polymer ?
#
loop_
_entity_poly.entity_id
_entity_poly.type
_entity_poly.pdbx_seq_one_letter_code
_entity_poly.pdbx_strand_id
1 'polypeptide(L)'
;QGLTTVVNGNCGLSVAPAGEKFEKEIAGFLSSVTGDSKNRETEIMSTMSSYMSALQKEERSVNTGMLAGNGTIRAGVKGYASGKLSKEEVHQVWNVVEESLAAGALGISLGIAYAPEFEYDRDGLVEALQPLKGTDIPVTVHIRNEGDGILLALQEVISVAEELKIPLHVSHLKCIGKKNWGEMPVRVLKLFDQAAARGVKVDFDLYPYLTGSTQLVHLLPPQFQEGGTDAICARLADQSCRRKITKVLKQPSDIFENIVELAGFEMIYASTLHTEKFRSYAGQSIAKIAEQLEQDPYDTLYDILLAERCQVTMLDTIASEEDMLYFLKDSPRISIFFSWIN
;
A
#
# COMPACT_ATOMS: atom_id res chain seq x y z
N GLN A 1 3.52 -21.26 15.57
CA GLN A 1 4.48 -20.45 14.77
C GLN A 1 5.42 -19.61 15.65
N GLY A 2 5.14 -19.46 16.95
CA GLY A 2 5.99 -18.74 17.89
C GLY A 2 5.81 -17.22 17.90
N LEU A 3 4.90 -16.67 17.10
CA LEU A 3 4.56 -15.25 17.13
C LEU A 3 3.76 -14.93 18.42
N THR A 4 4.22 -13.94 19.17
CA THR A 4 3.59 -13.46 20.41
C THR A 4 2.98 -12.07 20.28
N THR A 5 3.39 -11.32 19.27
CA THR A 5 2.95 -9.95 19.04
C THR A 5 2.84 -9.69 17.55
N VAL A 6 1.80 -8.97 17.13
CA VAL A 6 1.59 -8.49 15.77
C VAL A 6 1.35 -6.98 15.78
N VAL A 7 1.80 -6.30 14.73
CA VAL A 7 1.53 -4.87 14.51
C VAL A 7 0.78 -4.74 13.18
N ASN A 8 -0.42 -4.22 13.24
CA ASN A 8 -1.30 -4.06 12.09
C ASN A 8 -1.37 -2.59 11.63
N GLY A 9 -1.97 -2.34 10.48
CA GLY A 9 -2.18 -1.00 9.94
C GLY A 9 -1.01 -0.49 9.10
N ASN A 10 -0.22 -1.39 8.49
CA ASN A 10 0.86 -1.02 7.56
C ASN A 10 0.35 -0.46 6.22
N CYS A 11 1.27 0.08 5.42
CA CYS A 11 1.04 0.55 4.04
C CYS A 11 -0.05 1.62 3.91
N GLY A 12 -0.25 2.46 4.93
CA GLY A 12 -1.30 3.47 4.93
C GLY A 12 -2.73 2.91 5.04
N LEU A 13 -2.87 1.60 5.08
CA LEU A 13 -4.13 0.86 5.02
C LEU A 13 -4.50 0.31 6.40
N SER A 14 -5.14 1.11 7.24
CA SER A 14 -5.64 0.68 8.54
C SER A 14 -7.17 0.70 8.57
N VAL A 15 -7.78 -0.19 9.36
CA VAL A 15 -9.23 -0.20 9.54
C VAL A 15 -9.74 1.00 10.34
N ALA A 16 -8.89 1.58 11.16
CA ALA A 16 -9.14 2.78 11.96
C ALA A 16 -7.89 3.68 11.93
N PRO A 17 -8.08 5.01 12.04
CA PRO A 17 -9.31 5.77 12.17
C PRO A 17 -9.93 6.14 10.79
N ALA A 18 -11.11 5.63 10.47
CA ALA A 18 -11.78 5.88 9.18
C ALA A 18 -12.62 7.17 9.17
N GLY A 19 -12.90 7.76 10.34
CA GLY A 19 -13.86 8.85 10.47
C GLY A 19 -15.29 8.36 10.17
N GLU A 20 -16.27 9.27 10.23
CA GLU A 20 -17.68 8.93 9.99
C GLU A 20 -18.11 9.19 8.54
N LYS A 21 -17.52 10.22 7.93
CA LYS A 21 -18.02 10.77 6.65
C LYS A 21 -17.86 9.83 5.45
N PHE A 22 -16.73 9.12 5.36
CA PHE A 22 -16.36 8.26 4.23
C PHE A 22 -16.18 6.79 4.62
N GLU A 23 -16.64 6.41 5.78
CA GLU A 23 -16.42 5.11 6.40
C GLU A 23 -16.80 3.93 5.50
N LYS A 24 -17.98 3.98 4.87
CA LYS A 24 -18.45 2.92 3.96
C LYS A 24 -17.59 2.80 2.71
N GLU A 25 -17.12 3.92 2.19
CA GLU A 25 -16.24 3.96 1.02
C GLU A 25 -14.87 3.36 1.36
N ILE A 26 -14.33 3.72 2.52
CA ILE A 26 -13.07 3.18 3.04
C ILE A 26 -13.20 1.67 3.31
N ALA A 27 -14.25 1.24 4.00
CA ALA A 27 -14.50 -0.17 4.27
C ALA A 27 -14.64 -0.99 2.98
N GLY A 28 -15.32 -0.44 1.97
CA GLY A 28 -15.45 -1.06 0.65
C GLY A 28 -14.10 -1.18 -0.07
N PHE A 29 -13.28 -0.13 -0.03
CA PHE A 29 -11.94 -0.15 -0.62
C PHE A 29 -11.01 -1.15 0.07
N LEU A 30 -11.05 -1.22 1.40
CA LEU A 30 -10.19 -2.11 2.18
C LEU A 30 -10.69 -3.57 2.21
N SER A 31 -11.90 -3.87 1.75
CA SER A 31 -12.55 -5.18 1.94
C SER A 31 -11.75 -6.36 1.37
N SER A 32 -11.05 -6.17 0.24
CA SER A 32 -10.20 -7.19 -0.36
C SER A 32 -8.96 -7.53 0.48
N VAL A 33 -8.50 -6.62 1.35
CA VAL A 33 -7.35 -6.83 2.24
C VAL A 33 -7.79 -7.25 3.64
N THR A 34 -8.90 -6.68 4.13
CA THR A 34 -9.35 -6.88 5.52
C THR A 34 -10.47 -7.90 5.65
N GLY A 35 -10.94 -8.47 4.54
CA GLY A 35 -12.11 -9.36 4.47
C GLY A 35 -13.44 -8.60 4.48
N ASP A 36 -14.54 -9.34 4.21
CA ASP A 36 -15.88 -8.77 4.08
C ASP A 36 -16.34 -8.10 5.38
N SER A 37 -16.71 -6.83 5.28
CA SER A 37 -17.13 -5.99 6.41
C SER A 37 -18.61 -6.10 6.74
N LYS A 38 -19.38 -7.01 6.12
CA LYS A 38 -20.84 -7.08 6.27
C LYS A 38 -21.35 -7.18 7.73
N ASN A 39 -20.49 -7.59 8.65
CA ASN A 39 -20.80 -7.74 10.07
C ASN A 39 -19.96 -6.82 10.97
N ARG A 40 -19.20 -5.86 10.42
CA ARG A 40 -18.42 -4.93 11.25
C ARG A 40 -19.29 -3.75 11.67
N GLU A 41 -19.36 -3.52 12.98
CA GLU A 41 -19.95 -2.29 13.52
C GLU A 41 -19.04 -1.12 13.10
N THR A 42 -19.53 -0.31 12.18
CA THR A 42 -18.75 0.75 11.54
C THR A 42 -18.30 1.81 12.56
N GLU A 43 -19.10 2.09 13.60
CA GLU A 43 -18.74 3.00 14.69
C GLU A 43 -17.42 2.66 15.39
N ILE A 44 -17.06 1.37 15.43
CA ILE A 44 -15.80 0.91 16.04
C ILE A 44 -14.58 1.41 15.25
N MET A 45 -14.73 1.60 13.95
CA MET A 45 -13.64 1.96 13.03
C MET A 45 -13.47 3.47 12.88
N SER A 46 -14.41 4.28 13.39
CA SER A 46 -14.39 5.73 13.20
C SER A 46 -13.19 6.42 13.86
N THR A 47 -12.76 5.94 15.03
CA THR A 47 -11.59 6.47 15.74
C THR A 47 -10.63 5.35 16.16
N MET A 48 -9.34 5.68 16.34
CA MET A 48 -8.38 4.74 16.90
C MET A 48 -8.76 4.32 18.32
N SER A 49 -9.30 5.22 19.13
CA SER A 49 -9.73 4.94 20.52
C SER A 49 -10.86 3.91 20.59
N SER A 50 -11.90 4.05 19.76
CA SER A 50 -13.01 3.08 19.72
C SER A 50 -12.52 1.70 19.24
N TYR A 51 -11.65 1.67 18.22
CA TYR A 51 -11.07 0.43 17.71
C TYR A 51 -10.19 -0.28 18.75
N MET A 52 -9.27 0.44 19.39
CA MET A 52 -8.42 -0.13 20.46
C MET A 52 -9.23 -0.62 21.65
N SER A 53 -10.29 0.11 22.01
CA SER A 53 -11.22 -0.31 23.08
C SER A 53 -12.00 -1.58 22.71
N ALA A 54 -12.41 -1.74 21.46
CA ALA A 54 -13.03 -2.98 20.97
C ALA A 54 -12.02 -4.13 20.99
N LEU A 55 -10.80 -3.90 20.49
CA LEU A 55 -9.73 -4.91 20.54
C LEU A 55 -9.43 -5.40 21.96
N GLN A 56 -9.50 -4.53 22.98
CA GLN A 56 -9.24 -4.92 24.39
C GLN A 56 -10.31 -5.84 24.96
N LYS A 57 -11.53 -5.81 24.44
CA LYS A 57 -12.64 -6.65 24.89
C LYS A 57 -12.61 -8.05 24.31
N GLU A 58 -11.90 -8.26 23.20
CA GLU A 58 -11.82 -9.55 22.53
C GLU A 58 -10.70 -10.41 23.11
N GLU A 59 -10.98 -11.71 23.29
CA GLU A 59 -9.94 -12.68 23.62
C GLU A 59 -9.03 -12.90 22.42
N ARG A 60 -7.72 -12.72 22.62
CA ARG A 60 -6.71 -12.85 21.56
C ARG A 60 -5.57 -13.76 21.97
N SER A 61 -5.08 -14.55 21.01
CA SER A 61 -3.95 -15.46 21.21
C SER A 61 -2.58 -14.78 21.13
N VAL A 62 -2.53 -13.50 20.64
CA VAL A 62 -1.31 -12.71 20.49
C VAL A 62 -1.54 -11.26 20.92
N ASN A 63 -0.50 -10.60 21.38
CA ASN A 63 -0.54 -9.16 21.60
C ASN A 63 -0.70 -8.44 20.24
N THR A 64 -1.48 -7.36 20.24
CA THR A 64 -1.75 -6.61 19.01
C THR A 64 -1.43 -5.13 19.21
N GLY A 65 -0.53 -4.59 18.39
CA GLY A 65 -0.30 -3.16 18.22
C GLY A 65 -0.92 -2.66 16.93
N MET A 66 -1.15 -1.34 16.86
CA MET A 66 -1.73 -0.69 15.69
C MET A 66 -0.87 0.48 15.24
N LEU A 67 -0.70 0.61 13.93
CA LEU A 67 -0.29 1.84 13.27
C LEU A 67 -1.54 2.56 12.77
N ALA A 68 -1.54 3.88 12.80
CA ALA A 68 -2.58 4.65 12.13
C ALA A 68 -2.18 4.87 10.67
N GLY A 69 -2.96 4.32 9.75
CA GLY A 69 -2.72 4.47 8.31
C GLY A 69 -3.07 5.86 7.82
N ASN A 70 -2.09 6.61 7.33
CA ASN A 70 -2.32 7.96 6.83
C ASN A 70 -3.23 7.96 5.58
N GLY A 71 -3.21 6.89 4.77
CA GLY A 71 -4.15 6.72 3.67
C GLY A 71 -5.60 6.66 4.15
N THR A 72 -5.85 5.90 5.23
CA THR A 72 -7.16 5.84 5.88
C THR A 72 -7.54 7.19 6.49
N ILE A 73 -6.61 7.87 7.17
CA ILE A 73 -6.82 9.21 7.74
C ILE A 73 -7.19 10.21 6.63
N ARG A 74 -6.40 10.25 5.54
CA ARG A 74 -6.67 11.13 4.40
C ARG A 74 -8.02 10.82 3.75
N ALA A 75 -8.35 9.55 3.57
CA ALA A 75 -9.64 9.13 3.05
C ALA A 75 -10.80 9.53 3.99
N GLY A 76 -10.62 9.46 5.31
CA GLY A 76 -11.59 9.94 6.29
C GLY A 76 -11.88 11.43 6.21
N VAL A 77 -10.88 12.22 5.81
CA VAL A 77 -10.99 13.69 5.66
C VAL A 77 -11.58 14.08 4.29
N LYS A 78 -11.06 13.51 3.19
CA LYS A 78 -11.36 13.95 1.81
C LYS A 78 -11.99 12.88 0.91
N GLY A 79 -12.13 11.65 1.38
CA GLY A 79 -12.49 10.52 0.53
C GLY A 79 -11.36 10.17 -0.45
N TYR A 80 -11.72 9.56 -1.57
CA TYR A 80 -10.79 9.24 -2.66
C TYR A 80 -10.76 10.33 -3.76
N ALA A 81 -11.15 11.55 -3.42
CA ALA A 81 -11.05 12.68 -4.34
C ALA A 81 -9.60 13.07 -4.58
N SER A 82 -9.28 13.41 -5.84
CA SER A 82 -7.96 13.88 -6.25
C SER A 82 -7.59 15.25 -5.70
N GLY A 83 -6.32 15.58 -5.83
CA GLY A 83 -5.76 16.88 -5.51
C GLY A 83 -5.27 17.02 -4.07
N LYS A 84 -4.50 18.07 -3.85
CA LYS A 84 -3.89 18.38 -2.55
C LYS A 84 -4.96 18.65 -1.48
N LEU A 85 -4.60 18.42 -0.24
CA LEU A 85 -5.42 18.84 0.91
C LEU A 85 -5.43 20.36 1.03
N SER A 86 -6.58 20.94 1.40
CA SER A 86 -6.65 22.33 1.84
C SER A 86 -6.00 22.46 3.23
N LYS A 87 -5.74 23.69 3.66
CA LYS A 87 -5.18 23.94 5.01
C LYS A 87 -6.09 23.39 6.13
N GLU A 88 -7.40 23.49 5.94
CA GLU A 88 -8.39 22.98 6.89
C GLU A 88 -8.36 21.44 6.92
N GLU A 89 -8.24 20.79 5.75
CA GLU A 89 -8.11 19.35 5.64
C GLU A 89 -6.80 18.85 6.27
N VAL A 90 -5.70 19.58 6.08
CA VAL A 90 -4.40 19.28 6.74
C VAL A 90 -4.52 19.36 8.28
N HIS A 91 -5.18 20.38 8.82
CA HIS A 91 -5.42 20.45 10.26
C HIS A 91 -6.30 19.31 10.77
N GLN A 92 -7.27 18.85 9.97
CA GLN A 92 -8.05 17.67 10.33
C GLN A 92 -7.18 16.40 10.37
N VAL A 93 -6.26 16.23 9.39
CA VAL A 93 -5.27 15.13 9.42
C VAL A 93 -4.42 15.18 10.69
N TRP A 94 -3.92 16.37 11.07
CA TRP A 94 -3.12 16.53 12.29
C TRP A 94 -3.88 16.10 13.55
N ASN A 95 -5.12 16.56 13.70
CA ASN A 95 -5.95 16.21 14.85
C ASN A 95 -6.14 14.69 14.94
N VAL A 96 -6.43 14.03 13.82
CA VAL A 96 -6.62 12.58 13.78
C VAL A 96 -5.31 11.82 14.08
N VAL A 97 -4.16 12.31 13.60
CA VAL A 97 -2.84 11.75 13.94
C VAL A 97 -2.58 11.86 15.45
N GLU A 98 -2.76 13.04 16.04
CA GLU A 98 -2.54 13.28 17.48
C GLU A 98 -3.50 12.44 18.34
N GLU A 99 -4.78 12.38 18.01
CA GLU A 99 -5.78 11.55 18.67
C GLU A 99 -5.44 10.05 18.59
N SER A 100 -4.95 9.60 17.43
CA SER A 100 -4.56 8.19 17.24
C SER A 100 -3.36 7.81 18.10
N LEU A 101 -2.35 8.67 18.18
CA LEU A 101 -1.19 8.47 19.03
C LEU A 101 -1.56 8.50 20.51
N ALA A 102 -2.42 9.43 20.92
CA ALA A 102 -2.94 9.50 22.28
C ALA A 102 -3.78 8.26 22.66
N ALA A 103 -4.46 7.64 21.70
CA ALA A 103 -5.20 6.39 21.87
C ALA A 103 -4.31 5.14 21.89
N GLY A 104 -2.99 5.26 21.69
CA GLY A 104 -2.03 4.17 21.77
C GLY A 104 -1.58 3.58 20.43
N ALA A 105 -1.79 4.28 19.32
CA ALA A 105 -1.15 3.91 18.06
C ALA A 105 0.38 3.97 18.21
N LEU A 106 1.08 2.95 17.69
CA LEU A 106 2.53 2.81 17.82
C LEU A 106 3.32 3.73 16.88
N GLY A 107 2.67 4.24 15.86
CA GLY A 107 3.25 5.09 14.82
C GLY A 107 2.26 5.36 13.71
N ILE A 108 2.75 5.97 12.64
CA ILE A 108 1.97 6.27 11.45
C ILE A 108 2.50 5.44 10.29
N SER A 109 1.60 4.85 9.50
CA SER A 109 1.98 4.15 8.28
C SER A 109 1.59 4.93 7.04
N LEU A 110 2.41 4.87 6.01
CA LEU A 110 2.21 5.45 4.70
C LEU A 110 2.12 4.36 3.63
N GLY A 111 1.27 4.57 2.63
CA GLY A 111 1.20 3.75 1.43
C GLY A 111 1.15 4.64 0.19
N ILE A 112 2.26 5.35 -0.07
CA ILE A 112 2.31 6.42 -1.07
C ILE A 112 2.29 5.95 -2.54
N ALA A 113 2.26 4.64 -2.76
CA ALA A 113 1.93 4.04 -4.05
C ALA A 113 0.41 3.90 -4.26
N TYR A 114 -0.41 4.01 -3.21
CA TYR A 114 -1.83 3.71 -3.22
C TYR A 114 -2.70 4.97 -3.18
N ALA A 115 -3.89 4.90 -3.78
CA ALA A 115 -4.92 5.91 -3.56
C ALA A 115 -5.45 5.83 -2.11
N PRO A 116 -5.67 6.97 -1.42
CA PRO A 116 -5.51 8.33 -1.92
C PRO A 116 -4.15 8.97 -1.59
N GLU A 117 -3.18 8.26 -0.97
CA GLU A 117 -1.90 8.84 -0.54
C GLU A 117 -0.96 9.19 -1.69
N PHE A 118 -1.10 8.53 -2.82
CA PHE A 118 -0.37 8.86 -4.03
C PHE A 118 -0.48 10.35 -4.43
N GLU A 119 -1.55 11.03 -4.03
CA GLU A 119 -1.77 12.46 -4.24
C GLU A 119 -0.81 13.38 -3.46
N TYR A 120 -0.10 12.86 -2.46
CA TYR A 120 0.93 13.63 -1.78
C TYR A 120 2.18 13.75 -2.64
N ASP A 121 2.68 14.96 -2.78
CA ASP A 121 4.08 15.21 -3.11
C ASP A 121 4.91 15.22 -1.81
N ARG A 122 6.23 15.34 -1.96
CA ARG A 122 7.16 15.38 -0.83
C ARG A 122 6.77 16.44 0.22
N ASP A 123 6.39 17.64 -0.21
CA ASP A 123 6.04 18.73 0.71
C ASP A 123 4.70 18.47 1.40
N GLY A 124 3.75 17.85 0.68
CA GLY A 124 2.48 17.39 1.26
C GLY A 124 2.69 16.33 2.33
N LEU A 125 3.67 15.42 2.17
CA LEU A 125 4.04 14.46 3.20
C LEU A 125 4.64 15.15 4.44
N VAL A 126 5.54 16.10 4.23
CA VAL A 126 6.10 16.92 5.34
C VAL A 126 4.99 17.64 6.08
N GLU A 127 4.03 18.23 5.35
CA GLU A 127 2.91 18.94 5.95
C GLU A 127 1.99 18.00 6.74
N ALA A 128 1.61 16.85 6.17
CA ALA A 128 0.73 15.87 6.82
C ALA A 128 1.34 15.30 8.12
N LEU A 129 2.67 15.12 8.15
CA LEU A 129 3.40 14.50 9.26
C LEU A 129 3.96 15.51 10.28
N GLN A 130 3.64 16.80 10.18
CA GLN A 130 4.12 17.83 11.12
C GLN A 130 3.91 17.49 12.61
N PRO A 131 2.81 16.82 13.04
CA PRO A 131 2.64 16.41 14.44
C PRO A 131 3.75 15.50 14.97
N LEU A 132 4.48 14.81 14.10
CA LEU A 132 5.56 13.91 14.49
C LEU A 132 6.93 14.57 14.60
N LYS A 133 7.06 15.84 14.19
CA LYS A 133 8.35 16.52 14.09
C LYS A 133 9.15 16.49 15.39
N GLY A 134 10.36 15.92 15.31
CA GLY A 134 11.29 15.83 16.44
C GLY A 134 10.92 14.78 17.48
N THR A 135 9.98 13.89 17.19
CA THR A 135 9.62 12.76 18.06
C THR A 135 10.39 11.49 17.69
N ASP A 136 10.37 10.50 18.58
CA ASP A 136 10.87 9.16 18.30
C ASP A 136 9.76 8.20 17.79
N ILE A 137 8.60 8.73 17.39
CA ILE A 137 7.48 7.96 16.86
C ILE A 137 7.81 7.54 15.43
N PRO A 138 7.81 6.22 15.12
CA PRO A 138 8.20 5.75 13.79
C PRO A 138 7.13 6.06 12.74
N VAL A 139 7.61 6.35 11.53
CA VAL A 139 6.81 6.32 10.31
C VAL A 139 7.23 5.11 9.50
N THR A 140 6.29 4.18 9.23
CA THR A 140 6.50 3.06 8.32
C THR A 140 5.99 3.43 6.93
N VAL A 141 6.61 2.95 5.86
CA VAL A 141 6.22 3.37 4.51
C VAL A 141 6.33 2.26 3.48
N HIS A 142 5.23 2.02 2.77
CA HIS A 142 5.23 1.44 1.44
C HIS A 142 5.56 2.57 0.48
N ILE A 143 6.75 2.55 -0.11
CA ILE A 143 7.28 3.62 -0.94
C ILE A 143 6.54 3.74 -2.27
N ARG A 144 6.67 4.87 -2.95
CA ARG A 144 5.94 5.20 -4.18
C ARG A 144 6.24 4.27 -5.35
N ASN A 145 7.43 3.69 -5.38
CA ASN A 145 7.89 2.83 -6.47
C ASN A 145 9.00 1.90 -5.95
N GLU A 146 8.80 0.61 -6.09
CA GLU A 146 9.76 -0.43 -5.68
C GLU A 146 10.50 -1.03 -6.90
N GLY A 147 10.20 -0.55 -8.11
CA GLY A 147 10.82 -0.94 -9.38
C GLY A 147 11.81 0.10 -9.89
N ASP A 148 11.59 0.61 -11.08
CA ASP A 148 12.52 1.52 -11.78
C ASP A 148 12.80 2.82 -11.04
N GLY A 149 11.81 3.32 -10.30
CA GLY A 149 11.90 4.55 -9.51
C GLY A 149 12.33 4.37 -8.06
N ILE A 150 12.74 3.17 -7.63
CA ILE A 150 12.98 2.87 -6.20
C ILE A 150 13.94 3.85 -5.51
N LEU A 151 15.02 4.26 -6.16
CA LEU A 151 15.98 5.20 -5.55
C LEU A 151 15.39 6.59 -5.36
N LEU A 152 14.56 7.05 -6.30
CA LEU A 152 13.86 8.34 -6.17
C LEU A 152 12.82 8.28 -5.06
N ALA A 153 12.05 7.17 -5.01
CA ALA A 153 11.05 6.95 -3.97
C ALA A 153 11.68 6.89 -2.56
N LEU A 154 12.83 6.23 -2.41
CA LEU A 154 13.57 6.19 -1.15
C LEU A 154 14.14 7.56 -0.79
N GLN A 155 14.69 8.32 -1.75
CA GLN A 155 15.18 9.68 -1.52
C GLN A 155 14.06 10.61 -1.05
N GLU A 156 12.86 10.49 -1.63
CA GLU A 156 11.67 11.24 -1.22
C GLU A 156 11.41 11.05 0.28
N VAL A 157 11.22 9.81 0.73
CA VAL A 157 10.84 9.53 2.13
C VAL A 157 11.97 9.76 3.13
N ILE A 158 13.22 9.50 2.74
CA ILE A 158 14.40 9.84 3.55
C ILE A 158 14.48 11.35 3.76
N SER A 159 14.22 12.16 2.72
CA SER A 159 14.25 13.62 2.83
C SER A 159 13.15 14.17 3.74
N VAL A 160 11.97 13.53 3.76
CA VAL A 160 10.87 13.83 4.69
C VAL A 160 11.30 13.51 6.13
N ALA A 161 11.85 12.33 6.36
CA ALA A 161 12.32 11.90 7.67
C ALA A 161 13.45 12.79 8.22
N GLU A 162 14.38 13.20 7.35
CA GLU A 162 15.49 14.10 7.68
C GLU A 162 14.98 15.48 8.08
N GLU A 163 14.04 16.07 7.34
CA GLU A 163 13.45 17.37 7.64
C GLU A 163 12.65 17.37 8.94
N LEU A 164 11.84 16.35 9.16
CA LEU A 164 11.01 16.21 10.34
C LEU A 164 11.78 15.66 11.54
N LYS A 165 12.97 15.10 11.35
CA LYS A 165 13.79 14.43 12.39
C LYS A 165 13.03 13.31 13.08
N ILE A 166 12.44 12.40 12.29
CA ILE A 166 11.66 11.24 12.74
C ILE A 166 12.31 9.94 12.29
N PRO A 167 12.10 8.83 13.02
CA PRO A 167 12.50 7.50 12.55
C PRO A 167 11.68 7.06 11.33
N LEU A 168 12.36 6.52 10.33
CA LEU A 168 11.78 5.98 9.11
C LEU A 168 11.97 4.47 9.05
N HIS A 169 10.90 3.74 8.80
CA HIS A 169 10.92 2.31 8.54
C HIS A 169 10.36 2.03 7.13
N VAL A 170 11.16 1.45 6.24
CA VAL A 170 10.71 1.08 4.89
C VAL A 170 10.12 -0.32 4.95
N SER A 171 8.82 -0.43 4.68
CA SER A 171 8.10 -1.71 4.74
C SER A 171 8.44 -2.60 3.55
N HIS A 172 8.57 -3.92 3.79
CA HIS A 172 8.69 -5.01 2.80
C HIS A 172 9.62 -4.67 1.62
N LEU A 173 10.80 -4.13 1.92
CA LEU A 173 11.78 -3.66 0.93
C LEU A 173 12.12 -4.75 -0.08
N LYS A 174 12.01 -4.42 -1.36
CA LYS A 174 12.39 -5.28 -2.50
C LYS A 174 12.70 -4.45 -3.73
N CYS A 175 13.34 -5.05 -4.71
CA CYS A 175 13.58 -4.44 -6.03
C CYS A 175 12.76 -5.20 -7.07
N ILE A 176 11.67 -4.58 -7.54
CA ILE A 176 10.73 -5.20 -8.48
C ILE A 176 11.25 -5.13 -9.91
N GLY A 177 11.12 -6.25 -10.62
CA GLY A 177 11.45 -6.37 -12.04
C GLY A 177 12.88 -6.85 -12.29
N LYS A 178 13.02 -7.83 -13.20
CA LYS A 178 14.29 -8.52 -13.49
C LYS A 178 15.46 -7.59 -13.83
N LYS A 179 15.19 -6.46 -14.48
CA LYS A 179 16.21 -5.45 -14.84
C LYS A 179 16.77 -4.71 -13.63
N ASN A 180 16.08 -4.75 -12.50
CA ASN A 180 16.47 -4.11 -11.24
C ASN A 180 17.20 -5.05 -10.28
N TRP A 181 17.26 -6.36 -10.60
CA TRP A 181 17.89 -7.33 -9.72
C TRP A 181 19.42 -7.25 -9.74
N GLY A 182 20.07 -7.63 -8.64
CA GLY A 182 21.51 -7.68 -8.47
C GLY A 182 22.13 -6.33 -8.12
N GLU A 183 22.12 -5.34 -9.00
CA GLU A 183 22.77 -4.05 -8.74
C GLU A 183 21.94 -3.10 -7.87
N MET A 184 20.62 -3.11 -8.01
CA MET A 184 19.76 -2.15 -7.32
C MET A 184 19.78 -2.32 -5.79
N PRO A 185 19.76 -3.54 -5.21
CA PRO A 185 19.90 -3.73 -3.76
C PRO A 185 21.15 -3.09 -3.17
N VAL A 186 22.29 -3.18 -3.88
CA VAL A 186 23.56 -2.56 -3.44
C VAL A 186 23.42 -1.03 -3.38
N ARG A 187 22.76 -0.44 -4.39
CA ARG A 187 22.52 1.01 -4.45
C ARG A 187 21.56 1.47 -3.35
N VAL A 188 20.54 0.66 -3.05
CA VAL A 188 19.56 0.92 -1.99
C VAL A 188 20.27 0.93 -0.62
N LEU A 189 21.05 -0.10 -0.27
CA LEU A 189 21.75 -0.13 1.01
C LEU A 189 22.77 1.02 1.13
N LYS A 190 23.47 1.36 0.06
CA LYS A 190 24.35 2.53 0.01
C LYS A 190 23.59 3.84 0.30
N LEU A 191 22.37 3.98 -0.20
CA LEU A 191 21.53 5.15 0.07
C LEU A 191 21.17 5.22 1.56
N PHE A 192 20.83 4.08 2.19
CA PHE A 192 20.55 4.02 3.62
C PHE A 192 21.78 4.35 4.47
N ASP A 193 22.98 3.87 4.07
CA ASP A 193 24.24 4.22 4.74
C ASP A 193 24.50 5.73 4.68
N GLN A 194 24.26 6.34 3.52
CA GLN A 194 24.40 7.79 3.35
C GLN A 194 23.41 8.57 4.20
N ALA A 195 22.16 8.10 4.32
CA ALA A 195 21.14 8.70 5.18
C ALA A 195 21.53 8.60 6.66
N ALA A 196 21.97 7.41 7.09
CA ALA A 196 22.45 7.19 8.45
C ALA A 196 23.67 8.06 8.81
N ALA A 197 24.60 8.25 7.87
CA ALA A 197 25.75 9.15 8.05
C ALA A 197 25.34 10.63 8.26
N ARG A 198 24.16 11.02 7.78
CA ARG A 198 23.56 12.34 8.05
C ARG A 198 22.70 12.40 9.31
N GLY A 199 22.59 11.27 10.03
CA GLY A 199 21.85 11.17 11.29
C GLY A 199 20.36 10.77 11.13
N VAL A 200 19.93 10.34 9.95
CA VAL A 200 18.58 9.81 9.73
C VAL A 200 18.50 8.40 10.30
N LYS A 201 17.55 8.15 11.20
CA LYS A 201 17.25 6.81 11.69
C LYS A 201 16.40 6.12 10.61
N VAL A 202 17.03 5.24 9.81
CA VAL A 202 16.35 4.49 8.76
C VAL A 202 16.63 3.00 8.92
N ASP A 203 15.57 2.21 8.90
CA ASP A 203 15.58 0.75 8.86
C ASP A 203 14.51 0.22 7.90
N PHE A 204 14.44 -1.09 7.75
CA PHE A 204 13.47 -1.72 6.87
C PHE A 204 13.11 -3.14 7.33
N ASP A 205 11.98 -3.62 6.85
CA ASP A 205 11.63 -5.03 6.92
C ASP A 205 11.58 -5.68 5.52
N LEU A 206 11.54 -7.00 5.50
CA LEU A 206 11.22 -7.78 4.33
C LEU A 206 10.51 -9.08 4.73
N TYR A 207 9.79 -9.66 3.79
CA TYR A 207 9.21 -10.99 3.91
C TYR A 207 10.05 -12.02 3.13
N PRO A 208 10.15 -13.27 3.61
CA PRO A 208 11.01 -14.30 3.00
C PRO A 208 10.31 -15.02 1.83
N TYR A 209 9.65 -14.26 0.95
CA TYR A 209 8.92 -14.77 -0.21
C TYR A 209 9.30 -13.99 -1.46
N LEU A 210 9.19 -14.64 -2.63
CA LEU A 210 9.43 -14.00 -3.94
C LEU A 210 8.17 -13.39 -4.52
N THR A 211 7.03 -13.64 -3.87
CA THR A 211 5.71 -13.24 -4.32
C THR A 211 5.17 -12.17 -3.39
N GLY A 212 4.78 -11.04 -3.96
CA GLY A 212 4.02 -9.99 -3.31
C GLY A 212 2.53 -10.30 -3.31
N SER A 213 1.77 -9.58 -2.49
CA SER A 213 0.32 -9.62 -2.47
C SER A 213 -0.26 -8.25 -2.18
N THR A 214 -1.18 -7.80 -3.03
CA THR A 214 -1.93 -6.55 -2.86
C THR A 214 -3.24 -6.60 -3.64
N GLN A 215 -3.95 -5.49 -3.72
CA GLN A 215 -5.20 -5.40 -4.49
C GLN A 215 -4.89 -5.31 -6.00
N LEU A 216 -5.60 -6.08 -6.82
CA LEU A 216 -5.44 -6.09 -8.28
C LEU A 216 -5.68 -4.70 -8.91
N VAL A 217 -6.49 -3.85 -8.28
CA VAL A 217 -6.79 -2.49 -8.76
C VAL A 217 -5.54 -1.59 -8.80
N HIS A 218 -4.51 -1.91 -8.02
CA HIS A 218 -3.25 -1.15 -8.01
C HIS A 218 -2.41 -1.34 -9.27
N LEU A 219 -2.76 -2.29 -10.14
CA LEU A 219 -2.19 -2.36 -11.50
C LEU A 219 -2.60 -1.19 -12.39
N LEU A 220 -3.71 -0.51 -12.08
CA LEU A 220 -4.13 0.68 -12.83
C LEU A 220 -3.22 1.86 -12.48
N PRO A 221 -2.84 2.70 -13.48
CA PRO A 221 -2.10 3.91 -13.17
C PRO A 221 -2.89 4.80 -12.20
N PRO A 222 -2.25 5.44 -11.22
CA PRO A 222 -2.91 6.13 -10.10
C PRO A 222 -4.00 7.12 -10.50
N GLN A 223 -3.79 7.90 -11.57
CA GLN A 223 -4.80 8.85 -12.08
C GLN A 223 -6.11 8.20 -12.56
N PHE A 224 -6.14 6.89 -12.73
CA PHE A 224 -7.34 6.14 -13.07
C PHE A 224 -7.99 5.45 -11.86
N GLN A 225 -7.38 5.56 -10.68
CA GLN A 225 -7.91 5.03 -9.42
C GLN A 225 -8.71 6.07 -8.60
N GLU A 226 -8.71 7.33 -9.03
CA GLU A 226 -9.38 8.44 -8.34
C GLU A 226 -10.90 8.27 -8.27
N GLY A 227 -11.52 8.77 -7.19
CA GLY A 227 -12.97 8.85 -7.03
C GLY A 227 -13.64 7.55 -6.57
N GLY A 228 -12.85 6.60 -6.06
CA GLY A 228 -13.35 5.36 -5.47
C GLY A 228 -13.85 4.33 -6.47
N THR A 229 -14.37 3.23 -5.97
CA THR A 229 -14.72 2.03 -6.76
C THR A 229 -15.70 2.32 -7.89
N ASP A 230 -16.75 3.12 -7.66
CA ASP A 230 -17.76 3.41 -8.69
C ASP A 230 -17.18 4.20 -9.86
N ALA A 231 -16.30 5.16 -9.57
CA ALA A 231 -15.62 5.95 -10.60
C ALA A 231 -14.62 5.09 -11.41
N ILE A 232 -13.91 4.18 -10.76
CA ILE A 232 -13.02 3.22 -11.43
C ILE A 232 -13.85 2.32 -12.35
N CYS A 233 -14.92 1.72 -11.85
CA CYS A 233 -15.83 0.87 -12.65
C CYS A 233 -16.40 1.60 -13.86
N ALA A 234 -16.81 2.87 -13.70
CA ALA A 234 -17.29 3.68 -14.82
C ALA A 234 -16.20 3.90 -15.90
N ARG A 235 -14.95 4.15 -15.50
CA ARG A 235 -13.80 4.25 -16.42
C ARG A 235 -13.52 2.92 -17.14
N LEU A 236 -13.59 1.81 -16.40
CA LEU A 236 -13.35 0.48 -16.97
C LEU A 236 -14.49 0.01 -17.90
N ALA A 237 -15.70 0.53 -17.76
CA ALA A 237 -16.81 0.29 -18.69
C ALA A 237 -16.65 1.08 -20.02
N ASP A 238 -15.85 2.17 -20.02
CA ASP A 238 -15.61 3.00 -21.22
C ASP A 238 -14.40 2.52 -22.01
N GLN A 239 -14.63 2.04 -23.22
CA GLN A 239 -13.59 1.57 -24.13
C GLN A 239 -12.54 2.65 -24.47
N SER A 240 -12.89 3.94 -24.46
CA SER A 240 -11.95 5.02 -24.69
C SER A 240 -11.00 5.19 -23.52
N CYS A 241 -11.48 5.04 -22.29
CA CYS A 241 -10.67 5.03 -21.08
C CYS A 241 -9.75 3.80 -21.02
N ARG A 242 -10.25 2.59 -21.34
CA ARG A 242 -9.41 1.37 -21.43
C ARG A 242 -8.20 1.58 -22.34
N ARG A 243 -8.42 2.16 -23.54
CA ARG A 243 -7.30 2.46 -24.46
C ARG A 243 -6.28 3.43 -23.87
N LYS A 244 -6.72 4.42 -23.08
CA LYS A 244 -5.81 5.36 -22.40
C LYS A 244 -5.00 4.65 -21.32
N ILE A 245 -5.65 3.83 -20.49
CA ILE A 245 -5.01 3.03 -19.45
C ILE A 245 -3.96 2.11 -20.07
N THR A 246 -4.33 1.33 -21.09
CA THR A 246 -3.44 0.41 -21.81
C THR A 246 -2.22 1.14 -22.40
N LYS A 247 -2.41 2.35 -22.95
CA LYS A 247 -1.31 3.15 -23.49
C LYS A 247 -0.29 3.51 -22.41
N VAL A 248 -0.74 3.82 -21.20
CA VAL A 248 0.15 4.13 -20.06
C VAL A 248 0.84 2.87 -19.56
N LEU A 249 0.10 1.77 -19.37
CA LEU A 249 0.65 0.50 -18.88
C LEU A 249 1.69 -0.14 -19.82
N LYS A 250 1.68 0.19 -21.11
CA LYS A 250 2.68 -0.29 -22.09
C LYS A 250 3.99 0.49 -22.06
N GLN A 251 4.15 1.43 -21.14
CA GLN A 251 5.38 2.25 -21.04
C GLN A 251 6.03 2.03 -19.65
N PRO A 252 7.38 2.00 -19.59
CA PRO A 252 8.09 2.08 -18.33
C PRO A 252 7.71 3.36 -17.58
N SER A 253 7.73 3.31 -16.24
CA SER A 253 7.42 4.47 -15.40
C SER A 253 8.33 4.50 -14.17
N ASP A 254 8.89 5.67 -13.89
CA ASP A 254 9.57 6.01 -12.66
C ASP A 254 8.67 6.78 -11.66
N ILE A 255 7.48 7.17 -12.11
CA ILE A 255 6.49 7.94 -11.34
C ILE A 255 5.61 7.02 -10.50
N PHE A 256 5.15 5.89 -11.08
CA PHE A 256 4.37 4.88 -10.38
C PHE A 256 4.91 3.48 -10.71
N GLU A 257 4.61 2.53 -9.84
CA GLU A 257 5.03 1.15 -10.00
C GLU A 257 4.19 0.44 -11.06
N ASN A 258 4.75 0.31 -12.27
CA ASN A 258 4.08 -0.38 -13.36
C ASN A 258 4.38 -1.90 -13.32
N ILE A 259 3.72 -2.62 -12.41
CA ILE A 259 3.92 -4.06 -12.22
C ILE A 259 3.64 -4.83 -13.52
N VAL A 260 2.69 -4.38 -14.37
CA VAL A 260 2.40 -5.03 -15.65
C VAL A 260 3.61 -5.01 -16.59
N GLU A 261 4.35 -3.91 -16.64
CA GLU A 261 5.57 -3.81 -17.45
C GLU A 261 6.75 -4.54 -16.81
N LEU A 262 6.86 -4.46 -15.47
CA LEU A 262 7.99 -5.01 -14.72
C LEU A 262 7.96 -6.55 -14.62
N ALA A 263 6.77 -7.15 -14.46
CA ALA A 263 6.58 -8.58 -14.22
C ALA A 263 5.94 -9.33 -15.39
N GLY A 264 5.06 -8.67 -16.16
CA GLY A 264 4.22 -9.30 -17.18
C GLY A 264 2.99 -9.98 -16.59
N PHE A 265 1.96 -10.15 -17.41
CA PHE A 265 0.69 -10.78 -17.00
C PHE A 265 0.80 -12.26 -16.63
N GLU A 266 1.89 -12.92 -17.01
CA GLU A 266 2.22 -14.30 -16.66
C GLU A 266 2.53 -14.45 -15.17
N MET A 267 3.06 -13.41 -14.56
CA MET A 267 3.48 -13.39 -13.15
C MET A 267 2.48 -12.71 -12.23
N ILE A 268 1.33 -12.27 -12.74
CA ILE A 268 0.27 -11.61 -11.98
C ILE A 268 -0.94 -12.55 -11.91
N TYR A 269 -1.30 -12.97 -10.70
CA TYR A 269 -2.34 -13.96 -10.43
C TYR A 269 -3.53 -13.31 -9.73
N ALA A 270 -4.75 -13.54 -10.21
CA ALA A 270 -5.97 -13.15 -9.50
C ALA A 270 -6.28 -14.21 -8.44
N SER A 271 -6.01 -13.90 -7.16
CA SER A 271 -6.10 -14.91 -6.09
C SER A 271 -7.53 -15.15 -5.61
N THR A 272 -8.35 -14.11 -5.56
CA THR A 272 -9.75 -14.18 -5.10
C THR A 272 -10.69 -13.67 -6.17
N LEU A 273 -11.60 -14.53 -6.64
CA LEU A 273 -12.63 -14.19 -7.62
C LEU A 273 -13.96 -14.78 -7.17
N HIS A 274 -15.01 -13.97 -7.08
CA HIS A 274 -16.28 -14.32 -6.46
C HIS A 274 -17.42 -14.44 -7.46
N THR A 275 -17.39 -13.66 -8.55
CA THR A 275 -18.47 -13.66 -9.53
C THR A 275 -18.57 -14.98 -10.29
N GLU A 276 -19.78 -15.36 -10.70
CA GLU A 276 -20.00 -16.60 -11.45
C GLU A 276 -19.15 -16.67 -12.73
N LYS A 277 -18.95 -15.52 -13.38
CA LYS A 277 -18.13 -15.41 -14.61
C LYS A 277 -16.67 -15.79 -14.38
N PHE A 278 -16.08 -15.39 -13.23
CA PHE A 278 -14.64 -15.48 -13.04
C PHE A 278 -14.18 -16.44 -11.93
N ARG A 279 -15.06 -16.88 -11.02
CA ARG A 279 -14.68 -17.72 -9.85
C ARG A 279 -13.89 -18.97 -10.18
N SER A 280 -14.10 -19.58 -11.36
CA SER A 280 -13.38 -20.78 -11.79
C SER A 280 -11.93 -20.52 -12.21
N TYR A 281 -11.55 -19.24 -12.38
CA TYR A 281 -10.21 -18.81 -12.73
C TYR A 281 -9.37 -18.37 -11.52
N ALA A 282 -9.92 -18.41 -10.32
CA ALA A 282 -9.19 -18.01 -9.11
C ALA A 282 -7.85 -18.74 -8.98
N GLY A 283 -6.79 -18.01 -8.64
CA GLY A 283 -5.42 -18.53 -8.54
C GLY A 283 -4.70 -18.70 -9.88
N GLN A 284 -5.30 -18.32 -11.01
CA GLN A 284 -4.63 -18.33 -12.31
C GLN A 284 -4.03 -16.96 -12.63
N SER A 285 -2.97 -16.97 -13.47
CA SER A 285 -2.41 -15.71 -13.96
C SER A 285 -3.34 -15.02 -14.95
N ILE A 286 -3.27 -13.70 -15.03
CA ILE A 286 -4.06 -12.90 -15.96
C ILE A 286 -3.80 -13.34 -17.42
N ALA A 287 -2.56 -13.67 -17.77
CA ALA A 287 -2.22 -14.19 -19.09
C ALA A 287 -2.96 -15.51 -19.40
N LYS A 288 -2.99 -16.45 -18.43
CA LYS A 288 -3.67 -17.74 -18.62
C LYS A 288 -5.19 -17.59 -18.70
N ILE A 289 -5.77 -16.68 -17.92
CA ILE A 289 -7.21 -16.37 -18.01
C ILE A 289 -7.53 -15.77 -19.38
N ALA A 290 -6.72 -14.85 -19.85
CA ALA A 290 -6.86 -14.21 -21.16
C ALA A 290 -6.80 -15.23 -22.31
N GLU A 291 -5.84 -16.18 -22.26
CA GLU A 291 -5.73 -17.27 -23.22
C GLU A 291 -7.00 -18.13 -23.26
N GLN A 292 -7.52 -18.54 -22.09
CA GLN A 292 -8.73 -19.36 -22.00
C GLN A 292 -10.00 -18.64 -22.45
N LEU A 293 -10.02 -17.31 -22.34
CA LEU A 293 -11.13 -16.46 -22.80
C LEU A 293 -10.95 -15.98 -24.26
N GLU A 294 -9.84 -16.33 -24.91
CA GLU A 294 -9.47 -15.82 -26.24
C GLU A 294 -9.51 -14.29 -26.32
N GLN A 295 -9.02 -13.61 -25.27
CA GLN A 295 -9.12 -12.17 -25.07
C GLN A 295 -7.75 -11.52 -24.84
N ASP A 296 -7.62 -10.22 -25.13
CA ASP A 296 -6.43 -9.43 -24.78
C ASP A 296 -6.23 -9.39 -23.25
N PRO A 297 -5.01 -9.57 -22.72
CA PRO A 297 -4.74 -9.58 -21.28
C PRO A 297 -5.13 -8.27 -20.57
N TYR A 298 -5.00 -7.12 -21.22
CA TYR A 298 -5.44 -5.83 -20.66
C TYR A 298 -6.96 -5.79 -20.52
N ASP A 299 -7.69 -6.21 -21.55
CA ASP A 299 -9.16 -6.27 -21.48
C ASP A 299 -9.62 -7.30 -20.45
N THR A 300 -8.92 -8.43 -20.31
CA THR A 300 -9.17 -9.44 -19.28
C THR A 300 -9.01 -8.84 -17.88
N LEU A 301 -7.92 -8.09 -17.63
CA LEU A 301 -7.72 -7.37 -16.37
C LEU A 301 -8.89 -6.41 -16.07
N TYR A 302 -9.29 -5.61 -17.06
CA TYR A 302 -10.37 -4.63 -16.88
C TYR A 302 -11.72 -5.29 -16.64
N ASP A 303 -12.01 -6.40 -17.33
CA ASP A 303 -13.25 -7.15 -17.16
C ASP A 303 -13.32 -7.81 -15.78
N ILE A 304 -12.21 -8.35 -15.27
CA ILE A 304 -12.13 -8.88 -13.90
C ILE A 304 -12.38 -7.77 -12.89
N LEU A 305 -11.64 -6.66 -12.97
CA LEU A 305 -11.80 -5.53 -12.06
C LEU A 305 -13.23 -4.97 -12.07
N LEU A 306 -13.85 -4.87 -13.25
CA LEU A 306 -15.23 -4.38 -13.40
C LEU A 306 -16.23 -5.35 -12.78
N ALA A 307 -16.13 -6.64 -13.08
CA ALA A 307 -17.06 -7.67 -12.60
C ALA A 307 -16.99 -7.84 -11.08
N GLU A 308 -15.78 -7.86 -10.53
CA GLU A 308 -15.52 -8.02 -9.09
C GLU A 308 -15.57 -6.68 -8.32
N ARG A 309 -15.94 -5.58 -8.99
CA ARG A 309 -15.98 -4.23 -8.40
C ARG A 309 -14.68 -3.86 -7.68
N CYS A 310 -13.55 -4.16 -8.31
CA CYS A 310 -12.20 -3.94 -7.80
C CYS A 310 -11.85 -4.71 -6.51
N GLN A 311 -12.71 -5.61 -6.02
CA GLN A 311 -12.50 -6.40 -4.81
C GLN A 311 -11.75 -7.70 -5.11
N VAL A 312 -10.56 -7.57 -5.66
CA VAL A 312 -9.70 -8.70 -6.03
C VAL A 312 -8.33 -8.52 -5.40
N THR A 313 -7.88 -9.54 -4.69
CA THR A 313 -6.49 -9.66 -4.26
C THR A 313 -5.67 -10.31 -5.37
N MET A 314 -4.50 -9.78 -5.64
CA MET A 314 -3.53 -10.40 -6.54
C MET A 314 -2.34 -10.97 -5.77
N LEU A 315 -1.68 -11.92 -6.41
CA LEU A 315 -0.32 -12.36 -6.09
C LEU A 315 0.55 -12.02 -7.31
N ASP A 316 1.75 -11.54 -7.06
CA ASP A 316 2.70 -11.21 -8.12
C ASP A 316 4.11 -11.71 -7.78
N THR A 317 4.72 -12.45 -8.71
CA THR A 317 6.09 -12.95 -8.52
C THR A 317 7.08 -11.92 -9.08
N ILE A 318 7.62 -11.09 -8.19
CA ILE A 318 8.30 -9.83 -8.53
C ILE A 318 9.69 -9.68 -7.93
N ALA A 319 10.09 -10.53 -6.97
CA ALA A 319 11.36 -10.44 -6.26
C ALA A 319 12.37 -11.51 -6.70
N SER A 320 13.64 -11.25 -6.46
CA SER A 320 14.75 -12.17 -6.65
C SER A 320 15.16 -12.81 -5.31
N GLU A 321 15.40 -14.12 -5.31
CA GLU A 321 15.93 -14.82 -4.13
C GLU A 321 17.32 -14.31 -3.76
N GLU A 322 18.18 -14.03 -4.74
CA GLU A 322 19.51 -13.50 -4.52
C GLU A 322 19.46 -12.12 -3.86
N ASP A 323 18.58 -11.25 -4.31
CA ASP A 323 18.39 -9.91 -3.74
C ASP A 323 17.83 -9.98 -2.31
N MET A 324 16.85 -10.85 -2.08
CA MET A 324 16.29 -11.10 -0.75
C MET A 324 17.40 -11.59 0.21
N LEU A 325 18.20 -12.56 -0.21
CA LEU A 325 19.32 -13.06 0.58
C LEU A 325 20.41 -12.01 0.79
N TYR A 326 20.63 -11.12 -0.18
CA TYR A 326 21.55 -10.00 -0.04
C TYR A 326 21.09 -9.03 1.06
N PHE A 327 19.85 -8.60 1.04
CA PHE A 327 19.28 -7.77 2.10
C PHE A 327 19.36 -8.45 3.48
N LEU A 328 19.05 -9.75 3.55
CA LEU A 328 19.11 -10.52 4.81
C LEU A 328 20.51 -10.62 5.42
N LYS A 329 21.55 -10.71 4.59
CA LYS A 329 22.93 -10.93 5.04
C LYS A 329 23.66 -9.65 5.43
N ASP A 330 23.40 -8.56 4.71
CA ASP A 330 24.28 -7.40 4.72
C ASP A 330 23.74 -6.21 5.52
N SER A 331 22.59 -6.34 6.18
CA SER A 331 22.06 -5.21 6.92
C SER A 331 21.84 -5.48 8.40
N PRO A 332 22.49 -4.70 9.29
CA PRO A 332 22.13 -4.68 10.72
C PRO A 332 20.78 -3.97 10.98
N ARG A 333 20.12 -3.44 9.92
CA ARG A 333 18.90 -2.62 9.98
C ARG A 333 17.66 -3.41 9.62
N ILE A 334 17.76 -4.74 9.51
CA ILE A 334 16.65 -5.56 9.01
C ILE A 334 15.78 -6.08 10.14
N SER A 335 14.47 -6.03 9.91
CA SER A 335 13.46 -6.86 10.60
C SER A 335 12.80 -7.81 9.62
N ILE A 336 12.46 -9.04 10.04
CA ILE A 336 11.74 -9.97 9.21
C ILE A 336 10.25 -9.75 9.44
N PHE A 337 9.54 -9.44 8.36
CA PHE A 337 8.11 -9.23 8.36
C PHE A 337 7.38 -10.48 7.87
N PHE A 338 6.31 -10.88 8.55
CA PHE A 338 5.40 -11.92 8.08
C PHE A 338 4.04 -11.27 7.81
N SER A 339 3.71 -11.08 6.54
CA SER A 339 2.37 -10.68 6.13
C SER A 339 1.51 -11.92 5.89
N TRP A 340 0.33 -11.95 6.49
CA TRP A 340 -0.74 -12.86 6.13
C TRP A 340 -1.79 -12.06 5.38
N ILE A 341 -1.90 -12.31 4.09
CA ILE A 341 -3.09 -11.96 3.33
C ILE A 341 -3.80 -13.28 3.08
N ASN A 342 -4.94 -13.44 3.76
CA ASN A 342 -5.80 -14.61 3.56
C ASN A 342 -6.55 -14.50 2.24
#